data_d0263b419078ea5c4a62cd88b2cc72cd
#
_entry.id   d0263b419078ea5c4a62cd88b2cc72cd
#
_cell.length_a   1.000
_cell.length_b   1.000
_cell.length_c   1.000
_cell.angle_alpha   90.00
_cell.angle_beta   90.00
_cell.angle_gamma   90.00
#
_symmetry.space_group_name_H-M   'P 1'
#
loop_
_entity.id
_entity.type
_entity.pdbx_description
1 polymer ?
#
loop_
_entity_poly.entity_id
_entity_poly.type
_entity_poly.pdbx_seq_one_letter_code
_entity_poly.pdbx_strand_id
1 'polypeptide(L)'
;MIRYEKSLMAWREIISGINDKEVRDTLVMDYVHPVFVTACDLPNVFKDRLVRRCVKLATIAEGDYSYLRKSRCNWFNSMSTACTNSPLGKQLRDIVDKDLYRSADATHFRELHGSGMHDLSQTLVAGSSQIASSANGPTMQVIIEAFDLDKELEILDRQRLKIQDAYLLFGKYGDALYEGLLAG
;
A
#
# COMPACT_ATOMS: atom_id res chain seq x y z
N MET A 1 7.44 -3.41 7.03
CA MET A 1 7.04 -4.45 6.08
C MET A 1 7.79 -5.75 6.32
N ILE A 2 9.11 -5.86 6.17
CA ILE A 2 9.90 -7.11 6.31
C ILE A 2 9.54 -7.95 7.55
N ARG A 3 9.31 -7.33 8.71
CA ARG A 3 8.94 -8.06 9.92
C ARG A 3 7.58 -8.77 9.78
N TYR A 4 6.61 -8.13 9.15
CA TYR A 4 5.27 -8.70 8.95
C TYR A 4 5.28 -9.79 7.87
N GLU A 5 6.03 -9.60 6.78
CA GLU A 5 6.24 -10.64 5.77
C GLU A 5 6.83 -11.91 6.39
N LYS A 6 7.91 -11.78 7.18
CA LYS A 6 8.51 -12.91 7.90
C LYS A 6 7.53 -13.59 8.86
N SER A 7 6.71 -12.81 9.55
CA SER A 7 5.69 -13.36 10.44
C SER A 7 4.63 -14.13 9.66
N LEU A 8 4.16 -13.60 8.53
CA LEU A 8 3.18 -14.26 7.67
C LEU A 8 3.75 -15.52 7.02
N MET A 9 5.01 -15.52 6.60
CA MET A 9 5.70 -16.71 6.09
C MET A 9 5.79 -17.81 7.15
N ALA A 10 6.15 -17.47 8.40
CA ALA A 10 6.17 -18.43 9.49
C ALA A 10 4.79 -19.02 9.79
N TRP A 11 3.74 -18.18 9.77
CA TRP A 11 2.36 -18.64 9.90
C TRP A 11 1.92 -19.55 8.76
N ARG A 12 2.31 -19.25 7.53
CA ARG A 12 2.04 -20.09 6.37
C ARG A 12 2.57 -21.52 6.59
N GLU A 13 3.81 -21.65 7.06
CA GLU A 13 4.42 -22.96 7.35
C GLU A 13 3.67 -23.71 8.45
N ILE A 14 3.29 -23.02 9.53
CA ILE A 14 2.52 -23.61 10.62
C ILE A 14 1.16 -24.12 10.11
N ILE A 15 0.43 -23.29 9.37
CA ILE A 15 -0.92 -23.60 8.88
C ILE A 15 -0.89 -24.76 7.88
N SER A 16 0.12 -24.83 7.02
CA SER A 16 0.26 -25.91 6.03
C SER A 16 0.45 -27.30 6.65
N GLY A 17 0.96 -27.35 7.86
CA GLY A 17 1.12 -28.60 8.65
C GLY A 17 -0.15 -29.05 9.39
N ILE A 18 -1.23 -28.25 9.39
CA ILE A 18 -2.46 -28.55 10.15
C ILE A 18 -3.50 -29.18 9.22
N ASN A 19 -3.82 -30.44 9.49
CA ASN A 19 -4.82 -31.21 8.71
C ASN A 19 -6.26 -30.88 9.15
N ASP A 20 -6.48 -30.55 10.42
CA ASP A 20 -7.79 -30.20 10.94
C ASP A 20 -8.20 -28.82 10.44
N LYS A 21 -9.30 -28.79 9.68
CA LYS A 21 -9.82 -27.56 9.05
C LYS A 21 -10.28 -26.56 10.09
N GLU A 22 -10.98 -26.97 11.14
CA GLU A 22 -11.54 -26.09 12.15
C GLU A 22 -10.42 -25.41 12.97
N VAL A 23 -9.41 -26.18 13.36
CA VAL A 23 -8.21 -25.66 14.04
C VAL A 23 -7.47 -24.68 13.12
N ARG A 24 -7.29 -25.04 11.85
CA ARG A 24 -6.62 -24.18 10.88
C ARG A 24 -7.36 -22.87 10.69
N ASP A 25 -8.68 -22.91 10.48
CA ASP A 25 -9.50 -21.71 10.25
C ASP A 25 -9.49 -20.81 11.50
N THR A 26 -9.52 -21.36 12.71
CA THR A 26 -9.37 -20.63 13.97
C THR A 26 -8.02 -19.92 14.04
N LEU A 27 -6.92 -20.61 13.74
CA LEU A 27 -5.57 -20.02 13.76
C LEU A 27 -5.42 -18.90 12.71
N VAL A 28 -5.99 -19.08 11.52
CA VAL A 28 -6.00 -18.04 10.50
C VAL A 28 -6.70 -16.80 11.00
N MET A 29 -7.86 -16.95 11.62
CA MET A 29 -8.66 -15.82 12.11
C MET A 29 -8.00 -15.08 13.27
N ASP A 30 -7.51 -15.83 14.25
CA ASP A 30 -7.05 -15.23 15.50
C ASP A 30 -5.63 -14.66 15.41
N TYR A 31 -4.79 -15.24 14.54
CA TYR A 31 -3.36 -14.88 14.51
C TYR A 31 -2.86 -14.37 13.16
N VAL A 32 -3.27 -14.97 12.04
CA VAL A 32 -2.77 -14.56 10.72
C VAL A 32 -3.44 -13.30 10.25
N HIS A 33 -4.74 -13.25 10.36
CA HIS A 33 -5.56 -12.14 9.91
C HIS A 33 -5.13 -10.78 10.48
N PRO A 34 -4.96 -10.57 11.78
CA PRO A 34 -4.54 -9.28 12.32
C PRO A 34 -3.16 -8.83 11.80
N VAL A 35 -2.25 -9.80 11.62
CA VAL A 35 -0.91 -9.54 11.08
C VAL A 35 -1.00 -9.14 9.60
N PHE A 36 -1.81 -9.85 8.83
CA PHE A 36 -2.04 -9.60 7.42
C PHE A 36 -2.66 -8.22 7.18
N VAL A 37 -3.73 -7.88 7.89
CA VAL A 37 -4.37 -6.55 7.80
C VAL A 37 -3.38 -5.42 8.06
N THR A 38 -2.60 -5.56 9.12
CA THR A 38 -1.55 -4.58 9.43
C THR A 38 -0.50 -4.50 8.32
N ALA A 39 -0.09 -5.64 7.76
CA ALA A 39 0.87 -5.68 6.67
C ALA A 39 0.34 -5.00 5.40
N CYS A 40 -0.94 -5.19 5.07
CA CYS A 40 -1.60 -4.59 3.90
C CYS A 40 -1.79 -3.08 4.02
N ASP A 41 -1.90 -2.54 5.23
CA ASP A 41 -2.00 -1.09 5.44
C ASP A 41 -0.66 -0.35 5.27
N LEU A 42 0.45 -1.02 5.55
CA LEU A 42 1.78 -0.42 5.51
C LEU A 42 2.16 0.21 4.15
N PRO A 43 1.87 -0.39 2.98
CA PRO A 43 2.13 0.24 1.69
C PRO A 43 1.51 1.63 1.58
N ASN A 44 0.26 1.79 2.01
CA ASN A 44 -0.44 3.08 2.00
C ASN A 44 0.20 4.08 2.96
N VAL A 45 0.54 3.64 4.18
CA VAL A 45 1.22 4.49 5.18
C VAL A 45 2.57 4.97 4.67
N PHE A 46 3.39 4.10 4.08
CA PHE A 46 4.70 4.47 3.55
C PHE A 46 4.59 5.41 2.36
N LYS A 47 3.69 5.14 1.43
CA LYS A 47 3.39 5.99 0.29
C LYS A 47 3.01 7.42 0.74
N ASP A 48 2.06 7.54 1.66
CA ASP A 48 1.60 8.83 2.14
C ASP A 48 2.70 9.61 2.87
N ARG A 49 3.53 8.91 3.65
CA ARG A 49 4.70 9.52 4.30
C ARG A 49 5.72 10.02 3.27
N LEU A 50 5.98 9.24 2.23
CA LEU A 50 6.89 9.63 1.15
C LEU A 50 6.41 10.89 0.45
N VAL A 51 5.15 10.91 0.01
CA VAL A 51 4.55 12.06 -0.68
C VAL A 51 4.60 13.32 0.17
N ARG A 52 4.23 13.23 1.46
CA ARG A 52 4.30 14.36 2.38
C ARG A 52 5.73 14.88 2.59
N ARG A 53 6.72 13.97 2.64
CA ARG A 53 8.13 14.36 2.76
C ARG A 53 8.65 15.03 1.50
N CYS A 54 8.27 14.54 0.31
CA CYS A 54 8.61 15.17 -0.96
C CYS A 54 8.11 16.61 -1.04
N VAL A 55 6.84 16.84 -0.69
CA VAL A 55 6.26 18.20 -0.68
C VAL A 55 6.98 19.11 0.30
N LYS A 56 7.24 18.62 1.53
CA LYS A 56 7.96 19.43 2.53
C LYS A 56 9.36 19.78 2.09
N LEU A 57 10.10 18.82 1.52
CA LEU A 57 11.46 19.04 1.06
C LEU A 57 11.51 20.04 -0.09
N ALA A 58 10.65 19.92 -1.09
CA ALA A 58 10.54 20.85 -2.20
C ALA A 58 10.15 22.27 -1.71
N THR A 59 9.20 22.36 -0.77
CA THR A 59 8.79 23.62 -0.15
C THR A 59 9.95 24.34 0.54
N ILE A 60 10.79 23.60 1.28
CA ILE A 60 11.96 24.16 1.94
C ILE A 60 12.98 24.64 0.90
N ALA A 61 13.24 23.86 -0.13
CA ALA A 61 14.21 24.20 -1.16
C ALA A 61 13.79 25.41 -2.00
N GLU A 62 12.51 25.57 -2.27
CA GLU A 62 11.98 26.69 -3.08
C GLU A 62 11.61 27.92 -2.24
N GLY A 63 11.57 27.82 -0.91
CA GLY A 63 11.12 28.89 -0.03
C GLY A 63 9.62 29.19 -0.15
N ASP A 64 8.88 28.41 -0.92
CA ASP A 64 7.43 28.58 -1.12
C ASP A 64 6.60 27.69 -0.19
N TYR A 65 6.18 28.28 0.92
CA TYR A 65 5.35 27.61 1.94
C TYR A 65 3.86 27.55 1.62
N SER A 66 3.44 28.00 0.44
CA SER A 66 2.03 28.00 0.03
C SER A 66 1.43 26.56 -0.01
N TYR A 67 2.25 25.57 -0.36
CA TYR A 67 1.84 24.15 -0.39
C TYR A 67 1.48 23.60 0.99
N LEU A 68 2.15 24.06 2.06
CA LEU A 68 1.90 23.57 3.41
C LEU A 68 0.62 24.17 4.03
N ARG A 69 0.20 25.35 3.57
CA ARG A 69 -1.00 26.03 4.07
C ARG A 69 -2.29 25.38 3.55
N LYS A 70 -2.21 24.68 2.45
CA LYS A 70 -3.33 23.95 1.85
C LYS A 70 -3.53 22.57 2.51
N SER A 71 -3.55 22.50 3.83
CA SER A 71 -3.52 21.26 4.65
C SER A 71 -4.68 20.26 4.43
N ARG A 72 -5.69 20.63 3.65
CA ARG A 72 -6.76 19.73 3.17
C ARG A 72 -6.53 19.27 1.72
N CYS A 73 -5.36 19.53 1.16
CA CYS A 73 -5.05 19.20 -0.22
C CYS A 73 -4.71 17.72 -0.37
N ASN A 74 -5.06 17.20 -1.52
CA ASN A 74 -4.50 15.97 -2.04
C ASN A 74 -2.96 16.14 -2.12
N TRP A 75 -2.23 15.52 -1.18
CA TRP A 75 -0.78 15.62 -1.08
C TRP A 75 -0.07 15.18 -2.36
N PHE A 76 -0.65 14.22 -3.07
CA PHE A 76 -0.11 13.77 -4.35
C PHE A 76 -0.17 14.88 -5.43
N ASN A 77 -1.25 15.64 -5.52
CA ASN A 77 -1.33 16.77 -6.43
C ASN A 77 -0.32 17.86 -6.07
N SER A 78 -0.12 18.11 -4.77
CA SER A 78 0.93 19.04 -4.30
C SER A 78 2.33 18.55 -4.67
N MET A 79 2.62 17.26 -4.53
CA MET A 79 3.87 16.64 -4.98
C MET A 79 4.05 16.77 -6.49
N SER A 80 2.98 16.55 -7.26
CA SER A 80 3.00 16.67 -8.72
C SER A 80 3.38 18.06 -9.21
N THR A 81 3.10 19.10 -8.41
CA THR A 81 3.52 20.47 -8.70
C THR A 81 4.93 20.74 -8.17
N ALA A 82 5.19 20.42 -6.91
CA ALA A 82 6.44 20.75 -6.22
C ALA A 82 7.68 20.01 -6.79
N CYS A 83 7.51 18.78 -7.30
CA CYS A 83 8.62 17.98 -7.81
C CYS A 83 8.92 18.18 -9.30
N THR A 84 8.26 19.13 -9.99
CA THR A 84 8.42 19.31 -11.45
C THR A 84 9.70 20.06 -11.85
N ASN A 85 10.33 20.77 -10.93
CA ASN A 85 11.45 21.67 -11.22
C ASN A 85 12.80 20.94 -11.40
N SER A 86 12.88 19.64 -11.11
CA SER A 86 14.08 18.85 -11.31
C SER A 86 13.83 17.53 -12.04
N PRO A 87 14.81 16.98 -12.79
CA PRO A 87 14.69 15.67 -13.42
C PRO A 87 14.45 14.54 -12.41
N LEU A 88 15.13 14.55 -11.27
CA LEU A 88 14.96 13.56 -10.21
C LEU A 88 13.57 13.67 -9.55
N GLY A 89 13.07 14.89 -9.34
CA GLY A 89 11.72 15.11 -8.85
C GLY A 89 10.66 14.56 -9.81
N LYS A 90 10.82 14.77 -11.12
CA LYS A 90 9.93 14.18 -12.14
C LYS A 90 9.96 12.65 -12.11
N GLN A 91 11.14 12.04 -12.05
CA GLN A 91 11.28 10.58 -11.94
C GLN A 91 10.61 10.04 -10.69
N LEU A 92 10.82 10.70 -9.54
CA LEU A 92 10.20 10.31 -8.28
C LEU A 92 8.68 10.39 -8.34
N ARG A 93 8.14 11.47 -8.89
CA ARG A 93 6.70 11.63 -9.12
C ARG A 93 6.14 10.52 -10.00
N ASP A 94 6.82 10.20 -11.10
CA ASP A 94 6.37 9.20 -12.07
C ASP A 94 6.36 7.79 -11.47
N ILE A 95 7.37 7.43 -10.67
CA ILE A 95 7.40 6.16 -9.92
C ILE A 95 6.27 6.12 -8.90
N VAL A 96 6.09 7.18 -8.12
CA VAL A 96 5.01 7.26 -7.13
C VAL A 96 3.64 7.11 -7.80
N ASP A 97 3.40 7.82 -8.91
CA ASP A 97 2.13 7.74 -9.64
C ASP A 97 1.88 6.34 -10.21
N LYS A 98 2.82 5.80 -10.98
CA LYS A 98 2.65 4.53 -11.68
C LYS A 98 2.64 3.34 -10.72
N ASP A 99 3.61 3.28 -9.81
CA ASP A 99 3.88 2.08 -9.04
C ASP A 99 3.17 2.05 -7.68
N LEU A 100 2.97 3.23 -7.06
CA LEU A 100 2.40 3.31 -5.72
C LEU A 100 0.93 3.79 -5.69
N TYR A 101 0.43 4.41 -6.77
CA TYR A 101 -0.96 4.86 -6.86
C TYR A 101 -1.79 4.09 -7.88
N ARG A 102 -1.25 3.80 -9.07
CA ARG A 102 -2.03 3.24 -10.20
C ARG A 102 -1.72 1.78 -10.53
N SER A 103 -0.70 1.18 -9.95
CA SER A 103 -0.44 -0.24 -10.19
C SER A 103 -1.59 -1.12 -9.69
N ALA A 104 -1.74 -2.29 -10.30
CA ALA A 104 -2.73 -3.28 -9.87
C ALA A 104 -2.55 -3.64 -8.39
N ASP A 105 -1.30 -3.85 -7.95
CA ASP A 105 -0.98 -4.14 -6.54
C ASP A 105 -1.40 -2.99 -5.60
N ALA A 106 -1.17 -1.72 -6.01
CA ALA A 106 -1.57 -0.56 -5.20
C ALA A 106 -3.09 -0.41 -5.13
N THR A 107 -3.80 -0.75 -6.19
CA THR A 107 -5.26 -0.78 -6.24
C THR A 107 -5.79 -1.88 -5.33
N HIS A 108 -5.22 -3.09 -5.42
CA HIS A 108 -5.56 -4.21 -4.55
C HIS A 108 -5.47 -3.84 -3.06
N PHE A 109 -4.35 -3.26 -2.59
CA PHE A 109 -4.23 -2.83 -1.20
C PHE A 109 -5.16 -1.68 -0.80
N ARG A 110 -5.52 -0.82 -1.73
CA ARG A 110 -6.50 0.25 -1.48
C ARG A 110 -7.91 -0.32 -1.29
N GLU A 111 -8.27 -1.30 -2.11
CA GLU A 111 -9.54 -2.01 -2.01
C GLU A 111 -9.62 -2.83 -0.72
N LEU A 112 -8.56 -3.56 -0.38
CA LEU A 112 -8.45 -4.25 0.90
C LEU A 112 -8.55 -3.29 2.09
N HIS A 113 -7.91 -2.13 2.05
CA HIS A 113 -8.01 -1.12 3.09
C HIS A 113 -9.43 -0.54 3.17
N GLY A 114 -10.06 -0.22 2.03
CA GLY A 114 -11.40 0.37 1.97
C GLY A 114 -12.50 -0.59 2.41
N SER A 115 -12.45 -1.84 1.96
CA SER A 115 -13.41 -2.89 2.32
C SER A 115 -13.12 -3.50 3.70
N GLY A 116 -11.87 -3.48 4.08
CA GLY A 116 -11.36 -4.27 5.19
C GLY A 116 -11.43 -3.62 6.55
N MET A 117 -11.43 -2.30 6.64
CA MET A 117 -11.52 -1.63 7.95
C MET A 117 -12.93 -1.73 8.56
N HIS A 118 -13.94 -2.05 7.76
CA HIS A 118 -15.32 -2.11 8.22
C HIS A 118 -15.96 -3.51 8.20
N ASP A 119 -15.41 -4.49 7.43
CA ASP A 119 -16.06 -5.80 7.22
C ASP A 119 -15.10 -7.00 7.18
N LEU A 120 -13.87 -6.84 7.60
CA LEU A 120 -12.80 -7.84 7.41
C LEU A 120 -13.05 -9.20 8.08
N SER A 121 -13.82 -9.24 9.15
CA SER A 121 -14.10 -10.51 9.85
C SER A 121 -14.89 -11.51 9.00
N GLN A 122 -15.69 -11.02 8.05
CA GLN A 122 -16.49 -11.87 7.16
C GLN A 122 -15.76 -12.26 5.88
N THR A 123 -14.89 -11.41 5.37
CA THR A 123 -14.25 -11.61 4.06
C THR A 123 -13.15 -12.67 4.08
N LEU A 124 -12.43 -12.83 5.19
CA LEU A 124 -11.33 -13.81 5.29
C LEU A 124 -11.78 -15.23 5.61
N VAL A 125 -12.89 -15.40 6.28
CA VAL A 125 -13.46 -16.74 6.56
C VAL A 125 -14.33 -17.22 5.41
N ALA A 126 -15.08 -16.30 4.78
CA ALA A 126 -16.08 -16.61 3.76
C ALA A 126 -15.59 -16.36 2.31
N GLY A 127 -14.42 -15.75 2.12
CA GLY A 127 -14.00 -15.25 0.80
C GLY A 127 -14.75 -13.98 0.41
N SER A 128 -14.40 -13.40 -0.73
CA SER A 128 -15.12 -12.24 -1.25
C SER A 128 -16.51 -12.66 -1.77
N SER A 129 -17.56 -12.04 -1.22
CA SER A 129 -18.92 -12.21 -1.76
C SER A 129 -19.13 -11.21 -2.90
N GLN A 130 -19.37 -11.69 -4.11
CA GLN A 130 -19.83 -10.86 -5.22
C GLN A 130 -21.33 -11.01 -5.39
N ILE A 131 -22.05 -9.88 -5.43
CA ILE A 131 -23.46 -9.87 -5.80
C ILE A 131 -23.51 -9.83 -7.34
N ALA A 132 -23.82 -10.97 -7.96
CA ALA A 132 -24.12 -11.01 -9.38
C ALA A 132 -25.62 -10.76 -9.58
N SER A 133 -26.00 -9.72 -10.32
CA SER A 133 -27.36 -9.51 -10.78
C SER A 133 -27.56 -10.33 -12.06
N SER A 134 -28.48 -11.30 -12.03
CA SER A 134 -28.92 -12.00 -13.24
C SER A 134 -30.18 -11.36 -13.81
N ALA A 135 -30.45 -11.61 -15.11
CA ALA A 135 -31.65 -11.12 -15.79
C ALA A 135 -32.99 -11.59 -15.14
N ASN A 136 -32.95 -12.56 -14.23
CA ASN A 136 -34.08 -13.16 -13.53
C ASN A 136 -34.20 -12.71 -12.06
N GLY A 137 -33.53 -11.64 -11.66
CA GLY A 137 -33.54 -11.13 -10.29
C GLY A 137 -32.17 -11.29 -9.59
N PRO A 138 -31.97 -10.65 -8.45
CA PRO A 138 -30.70 -10.73 -7.73
C PRO A 138 -30.50 -12.14 -7.18
N THR A 139 -29.65 -12.88 -7.81
CA THR A 139 -29.15 -14.16 -7.30
C THR A 139 -27.87 -13.85 -6.53
N MET A 140 -27.91 -14.05 -5.23
CA MET A 140 -26.72 -13.92 -4.39
C MET A 140 -25.85 -15.15 -4.64
N GLN A 141 -24.87 -15.01 -5.52
CA GLN A 141 -23.84 -16.02 -5.68
C GLN A 141 -22.70 -15.63 -4.74
N VAL A 142 -22.56 -16.35 -3.64
CA VAL A 142 -21.41 -16.23 -2.75
C VAL A 142 -20.27 -16.99 -3.42
N ILE A 143 -19.42 -16.27 -4.14
CA ILE A 143 -18.16 -16.85 -4.63
C ILE A 143 -17.19 -16.75 -3.48
N ILE A 144 -16.99 -17.85 -2.79
CA ILE A 144 -15.96 -17.99 -1.77
C ILE A 144 -14.64 -18.24 -2.49
N GLU A 145 -13.91 -17.20 -2.84
CA GLU A 145 -12.50 -17.37 -3.18
C GLU A 145 -11.75 -17.63 -1.87
N ALA A 146 -11.12 -18.80 -1.79
CA ALA A 146 -10.26 -19.12 -0.65
C ALA A 146 -9.15 -18.08 -0.56
N PHE A 147 -8.92 -17.56 0.65
CA PHE A 147 -7.81 -16.64 0.92
C PHE A 147 -6.48 -17.31 0.58
N ASP A 148 -5.82 -16.80 -0.46
CA ASP A 148 -4.53 -17.29 -0.94
C ASP A 148 -3.40 -16.45 -0.33
N LEU A 149 -2.89 -16.91 0.81
CA LEU A 149 -1.80 -16.24 1.51
C LEU A 149 -0.52 -16.13 0.67
N ASP A 150 -0.25 -17.09 -0.21
CA ASP A 150 0.95 -17.06 -1.06
C ASP A 150 0.86 -15.94 -2.09
N LYS A 151 -0.27 -15.81 -2.75
CA LYS A 151 -0.55 -14.70 -3.68
C LYS A 151 -0.45 -13.34 -2.98
N GLU A 152 -1.01 -13.22 -1.79
CA GLU A 152 -0.98 -11.98 -1.03
C GLU A 152 0.44 -11.60 -0.57
N LEU A 153 1.24 -12.58 -0.18
CA LEU A 153 2.65 -12.38 0.16
C LEU A 153 3.47 -11.90 -1.05
N GLU A 154 3.23 -12.46 -2.23
CA GLU A 154 3.90 -12.03 -3.46
C GLU A 154 3.56 -10.57 -3.80
N ILE A 155 2.28 -10.19 -3.68
CA ILE A 155 1.84 -8.80 -3.92
C ILE A 155 2.49 -7.86 -2.92
N LEU A 156 2.53 -8.25 -1.64
CA LEU A 156 3.13 -7.46 -0.57
C LEU A 156 4.63 -7.25 -0.79
N ASP A 157 5.37 -8.30 -1.20
CA ASP A 157 6.80 -8.21 -1.50
C ASP A 157 7.08 -7.29 -2.71
N ARG A 158 6.31 -7.42 -3.79
CA ARG A 158 6.41 -6.51 -4.94
C ARG A 158 6.18 -5.05 -4.54
N GLN A 159 5.17 -4.77 -3.73
CA GLN A 159 4.91 -3.41 -3.26
C GLN A 159 6.01 -2.90 -2.32
N ARG A 160 6.56 -3.75 -1.48
CA ARG A 160 7.71 -3.42 -0.63
C ARG A 160 8.91 -2.95 -1.46
N LEU A 161 9.25 -3.69 -2.52
CA LEU A 161 10.35 -3.33 -3.42
C LEU A 161 10.11 -1.99 -4.11
N LYS A 162 8.92 -1.76 -4.65
CA LYS A 162 8.56 -0.47 -5.28
C LYS A 162 8.66 0.71 -4.30
N ILE A 163 8.21 0.52 -3.07
CA ILE A 163 8.35 1.54 -2.02
C ILE A 163 9.82 1.79 -1.70
N GLN A 164 10.63 0.74 -1.59
CA GLN A 164 12.05 0.86 -1.34
C GLN A 164 12.76 1.66 -2.44
N ASP A 165 12.48 1.36 -3.71
CA ASP A 165 13.04 2.09 -4.85
C ASP A 165 12.63 3.56 -4.85
N ALA A 166 11.37 3.85 -4.53
CA ALA A 166 10.89 5.22 -4.41
C ALA A 166 11.58 5.99 -3.26
N TYR A 167 11.86 5.33 -2.12
CA TYR A 167 12.60 5.95 -1.02
C TYR A 167 14.09 6.16 -1.35
N LEU A 168 14.72 5.25 -2.09
CA LEU A 168 16.10 5.44 -2.57
C LEU A 168 16.18 6.64 -3.52
N LEU A 169 15.24 6.76 -4.43
CA LEU A 169 15.18 7.92 -5.34
C LEU A 169 14.87 9.22 -4.59
N PHE A 170 14.02 9.16 -3.55
CA PHE A 170 13.76 10.30 -2.67
C PHE A 170 15.04 10.77 -1.96
N GLY A 171 15.90 9.86 -1.51
CA GLY A 171 17.21 10.21 -0.96
C GLY A 171 18.05 11.01 -1.96
N LYS A 172 18.22 10.48 -3.18
CA LYS A 172 18.96 11.17 -4.26
C LYS A 172 18.37 12.53 -4.61
N TYR A 173 17.05 12.65 -4.63
CA TYR A 173 16.35 13.91 -4.85
C TYR A 173 16.64 14.92 -3.73
N GLY A 174 16.64 14.46 -2.49
CA GLY A 174 16.97 15.29 -1.32
C GLY A 174 18.39 15.79 -1.34
N ASP A 175 19.35 14.92 -1.65
CA ASP A 175 20.76 15.28 -1.78
C ASP A 175 20.97 16.35 -2.87
N ALA A 176 20.36 16.19 -4.04
CA ALA A 176 20.46 17.15 -5.13
C ALA A 176 19.84 18.50 -4.79
N LEU A 177 18.74 18.54 -4.03
CA LEU A 177 18.16 19.80 -3.55
C LEU A 177 19.07 20.49 -2.51
N TYR A 178 19.66 19.71 -1.62
CA TYR A 178 20.58 20.23 -0.61
C TYR A 178 21.85 20.82 -1.24
N GLU A 179 22.45 20.13 -2.20
CA GLU A 179 23.60 20.64 -2.95
C GLU A 179 23.27 21.93 -3.72
N GLY A 180 22.08 22.02 -4.32
CA GLY A 180 21.61 23.23 -4.98
C GLY A 180 21.45 24.41 -4.02
N LEU A 181 21.01 24.17 -2.80
CA LEU A 181 20.90 25.22 -1.76
C LEU A 181 22.25 25.73 -1.25
N LEU A 182 23.30 24.87 -1.27
CA LEU A 182 24.64 25.27 -0.86
C LEU A 182 25.40 26.03 -1.96
N ALA A 183 25.00 25.88 -3.21
CA ALA A 183 25.65 26.48 -4.37
C ALA A 183 25.09 27.87 -4.75
N GLY A 184 23.95 28.27 -4.20
CA GLY A 184 23.28 29.56 -4.44
C GLY A 184 23.39 30.51 -3.26
#